data_b3169feee6bde2c0f41affbb7b4c1d62
#
_entry.id   b3169feee6bde2c0f41affbb7b4c1d62
#
_cell.length_a   1.000
_cell.length_b   1.000
_cell.length_c   1.000
_cell.angle_alpha   90.00
_cell.angle_beta   90.00
_cell.angle_gamma   90.00
#
_symmetry.space_group_name_H-M   'P 1'
#
loop_
_entity.id
_entity.type
_entity.pdbx_description
1 polymer ?
#
loop_
_entity_poly.entity_id
_entity_poly.type
_entity_poly.pdbx_seq_one_letter_code
_entity_poly.pdbx_strand_id
1 'polypeptide(L)'
;MRKTKVCFYPTCENASNHFLANLARLLCTEGSFECRGFLDMAKAKSAELFKQDVYHFNWFDQSISFFSFWYRLYILLRLRLAGKKIVWTVHNAIPHGGAPWYNGILRFLLLRYASVIHIMSEGSRGLQFLKGFESKVRLIPHGDYFDSYPESALDVRQKFGIDPDSPLVLFLGAIRPYKNLELLVQNFPAHRATLLICGGVRPAGYLEELQKGIAKLDPAVKDKVIFAPGFVPDNELSAYLRAASFLVAPYSYDSALNSGTVLLACSYGKTVVCPDIAGAQDIQKQADCLYTYHYATAEEHAVELAKALQKALDGCESGEILAKGERALGYMRQNSWQAHSLEWYGLYR
;
A
#
# COMPACT_ATOMS: atom_id res chain seq x y z
N MET A 1 -17.19 0.30 -31.65
CA MET A 1 -16.08 -0.67 -31.52
C MET A 1 -16.36 -1.66 -30.39
N ARG A 2 -15.91 -2.93 -30.48
CA ARG A 2 -16.02 -3.89 -29.38
C ARG A 2 -15.11 -3.44 -28.24
N LYS A 3 -15.63 -3.39 -27.01
CA LYS A 3 -14.82 -3.09 -25.82
C LYS A 3 -13.91 -4.27 -25.46
N THR A 4 -12.69 -3.97 -25.03
CA THR A 4 -11.77 -4.96 -24.44
C THR A 4 -12.25 -5.32 -23.04
N LYS A 5 -12.51 -6.61 -22.80
CA LYS A 5 -12.97 -7.12 -21.51
C LYS A 5 -11.80 -7.45 -20.62
N VAL A 6 -11.65 -6.76 -19.49
CA VAL A 6 -10.57 -6.91 -18.52
C VAL A 6 -11.10 -7.52 -17.22
N CYS A 7 -10.48 -8.61 -16.79
CA CYS A 7 -10.81 -9.31 -15.56
C CYS A 7 -9.73 -9.06 -14.51
N PHE A 8 -10.08 -8.41 -13.40
CA PHE A 8 -9.19 -8.13 -12.30
C PHE A 8 -9.27 -9.19 -11.20
N TYR A 9 -8.14 -9.76 -10.82
CA TYR A 9 -8.01 -10.59 -9.63
C TYR A 9 -7.38 -9.76 -8.49
N PRO A 10 -7.91 -9.78 -7.27
CA PRO A 10 -9.09 -10.55 -6.82
C PRO A 10 -10.43 -9.99 -7.33
N THR A 11 -10.64 -8.69 -7.28
CA THR A 11 -11.84 -7.97 -7.74
C THR A 11 -11.53 -6.49 -7.93
N CYS A 12 -12.25 -5.81 -8.79
CA CYS A 12 -12.16 -4.34 -8.96
C CYS A 12 -13.28 -3.60 -8.19
N GLU A 13 -14.22 -4.30 -7.61
CA GLU A 13 -15.38 -3.72 -6.90
C GLU A 13 -15.19 -3.73 -5.37
N ASN A 14 -14.01 -4.14 -4.87
CA ASN A 14 -13.73 -4.22 -3.44
C ASN A 14 -13.32 -2.86 -2.89
N ALA A 15 -14.16 -2.25 -2.07
CA ALA A 15 -13.92 -0.98 -1.40
C ALA A 15 -12.66 -1.00 -0.49
N SER A 16 -12.21 -2.16 0.00
CA SER A 16 -11.02 -2.26 0.83
C SER A 16 -9.69 -2.11 0.06
N ASN A 17 -9.73 -2.07 -1.28
CA ASN A 17 -8.55 -1.91 -2.13
C ASN A 17 -8.80 -0.92 -3.28
N HIS A 18 -8.62 0.35 -2.97
CA HIS A 18 -8.83 1.44 -3.93
C HIS A 18 -7.89 1.40 -5.14
N PHE A 19 -6.72 0.73 -5.07
CA PHE A 19 -5.84 0.57 -6.24
C PHE A 19 -6.58 -0.05 -7.42
N LEU A 20 -7.23 -1.19 -7.21
CA LEU A 20 -7.94 -1.89 -8.29
C LEU A 20 -9.22 -1.14 -8.72
N ALA A 21 -9.93 -0.54 -7.77
CA ALA A 21 -11.12 0.25 -8.06
C ALA A 21 -10.79 1.48 -8.92
N ASN A 22 -9.74 2.22 -8.57
CA ASN A 22 -9.31 3.40 -9.30
C ASN A 22 -8.78 3.05 -10.69
N LEU A 23 -8.00 1.97 -10.82
CA LEU A 23 -7.53 1.48 -12.11
C LEU A 23 -8.69 1.05 -13.02
N ALA A 24 -9.66 0.32 -12.48
CA ALA A 24 -10.86 -0.06 -13.24
C ALA A 24 -11.68 1.16 -13.66
N ARG A 25 -11.81 2.16 -12.77
CA ARG A 25 -12.49 3.43 -13.07
C ARG A 25 -11.78 4.15 -14.23
N LEU A 26 -10.45 4.28 -14.17
CA LEU A 26 -9.66 4.88 -15.25
C LEU A 26 -9.92 4.20 -16.60
N LEU A 27 -9.86 2.86 -16.65
CA LEU A 27 -10.08 2.10 -17.88
C LEU A 27 -11.51 2.27 -18.40
N CYS A 28 -12.51 2.18 -17.51
CA CYS A 28 -13.92 2.28 -17.92
C CYS A 28 -14.29 3.69 -18.40
N THR A 29 -13.65 4.74 -17.85
CA THR A 29 -13.88 6.14 -18.24
C THR A 29 -13.38 6.42 -19.67
N GLU A 30 -12.33 5.73 -20.11
CA GLU A 30 -11.83 5.84 -21.49
C GLU A 30 -12.84 5.29 -22.53
N GLY A 31 -13.74 4.40 -22.12
CA GLY A 31 -14.84 3.91 -22.93
C GLY A 31 -14.57 2.67 -23.78
N SER A 32 -13.30 2.33 -24.07
CA SER A 32 -12.91 1.15 -24.85
C SER A 32 -12.77 -0.12 -24.00
N PHE A 33 -12.91 -0.03 -22.67
CA PHE A 33 -12.74 -1.15 -21.74
C PHE A 33 -14.03 -1.47 -20.99
N GLU A 34 -14.18 -2.74 -20.62
CA GLU A 34 -15.18 -3.26 -19.68
C GLU A 34 -14.44 -4.04 -18.59
N CYS A 35 -14.56 -3.61 -17.33
CA CYS A 35 -13.84 -4.20 -16.20
C CYS A 35 -14.78 -5.05 -15.35
N ARG A 36 -14.31 -6.24 -14.94
CA ARG A 36 -15.02 -7.18 -14.07
C ARG A 36 -14.11 -7.76 -13.01
N GLY A 37 -14.66 -8.08 -11.83
CA GLY A 37 -13.97 -8.75 -10.76
C GLY A 37 -13.91 -10.27 -10.99
N PHE A 38 -12.73 -10.89 -10.86
CA PHE A 38 -12.56 -12.33 -11.02
C PHE A 38 -13.33 -13.13 -9.96
N LEU A 39 -13.18 -12.76 -8.68
CA LEU A 39 -13.87 -13.47 -7.59
C LEU A 39 -15.37 -13.27 -7.62
N ASP A 40 -15.84 -12.11 -8.10
CA ASP A 40 -17.27 -11.83 -8.22
C ASP A 40 -17.91 -12.71 -9.30
N MET A 41 -17.25 -12.82 -10.46
CA MET A 41 -17.71 -13.74 -11.52
C MET A 41 -17.59 -15.20 -11.10
N ALA A 42 -16.53 -15.58 -10.35
CA ALA A 42 -16.36 -16.96 -9.86
C ALA A 42 -17.45 -17.33 -8.85
N LYS A 43 -17.79 -16.45 -7.90
CA LYS A 43 -18.88 -16.65 -6.94
C LYS A 43 -20.24 -16.78 -7.64
N ALA A 44 -20.49 -15.96 -8.64
CA ALA A 44 -21.70 -16.01 -9.46
C ALA A 44 -21.72 -17.20 -10.45
N LYS A 45 -20.68 -18.06 -10.47
CA LYS A 45 -20.51 -19.16 -11.44
C LYS A 45 -20.70 -18.69 -12.89
N SER A 46 -20.25 -17.48 -13.20
CA SER A 46 -20.46 -16.83 -14.49
C SER A 46 -19.78 -17.59 -15.62
N ALA A 47 -20.51 -17.96 -16.64
CA ALA A 47 -19.97 -18.55 -17.88
C ALA A 47 -19.01 -17.59 -18.62
N GLU A 48 -19.05 -16.29 -18.31
CA GLU A 48 -18.20 -15.25 -18.88
C GLU A 48 -16.80 -15.22 -18.25
N LEU A 49 -16.56 -15.91 -17.12
CA LEU A 49 -15.30 -15.86 -16.38
C LEU A 49 -14.06 -16.12 -17.28
N PHE A 50 -14.16 -17.07 -18.20
CA PHE A 50 -13.05 -17.45 -19.10
C PHE A 50 -13.18 -16.83 -20.51
N LYS A 51 -14.16 -15.96 -20.72
CA LYS A 51 -14.39 -15.29 -22.01
C LYS A 51 -13.84 -13.86 -22.05
N GLN A 52 -13.15 -13.43 -20.98
CA GLN A 52 -12.50 -12.13 -20.95
C GLN A 52 -11.29 -12.08 -21.89
N ASP A 53 -10.92 -10.90 -22.35
CA ASP A 53 -9.80 -10.72 -23.29
C ASP A 53 -8.46 -10.67 -22.53
N VAL A 54 -8.44 -9.98 -21.39
CA VAL A 54 -7.26 -9.77 -20.56
C VAL A 54 -7.55 -10.13 -19.09
N TYR A 55 -6.59 -10.75 -18.43
CA TYR A 55 -6.64 -11.06 -17.00
C TYR A 55 -5.51 -10.35 -16.28
N HIS A 56 -5.85 -9.47 -15.36
CA HIS A 56 -4.90 -8.72 -14.56
C HIS A 56 -4.83 -9.31 -13.16
N PHE A 57 -3.70 -9.97 -12.84
CA PHE A 57 -3.47 -10.64 -11.58
C PHE A 57 -2.70 -9.76 -10.59
N ASN A 58 -3.26 -9.60 -9.39
CA ASN A 58 -2.64 -8.96 -8.24
C ASN A 58 -2.61 -9.98 -7.09
N TRP A 59 -1.48 -10.12 -6.40
CA TRP A 59 -1.28 -11.10 -5.30
C TRP A 59 -1.65 -12.56 -5.69
N PHE A 60 -1.63 -12.88 -6.96
CA PHE A 60 -2.02 -14.21 -7.43
C PHE A 60 -0.97 -15.28 -7.13
N ASP A 61 0.27 -14.90 -6.90
CA ASP A 61 1.38 -15.74 -6.44
C ASP A 61 1.34 -16.05 -4.93
N GLN A 62 0.36 -15.50 -4.18
CA GLN A 62 0.22 -15.65 -2.73
C GLN A 62 -0.97 -16.54 -2.38
N SER A 63 -0.81 -17.86 -2.50
CA SER A 63 -1.84 -18.81 -2.12
C SER A 63 -1.84 -19.05 -0.60
N ILE A 64 -3.01 -18.99 0.02
CA ILE A 64 -3.22 -19.17 1.46
C ILE A 64 -3.42 -20.63 1.87
N SER A 65 -3.67 -21.53 0.91
CA SER A 65 -3.88 -22.95 1.15
C SER A 65 -3.52 -23.79 -0.06
N PHE A 66 -3.30 -25.10 0.15
CA PHE A 66 -3.00 -26.05 -0.91
C PHE A 66 -4.14 -26.15 -1.95
N PHE A 67 -5.40 -26.08 -1.51
CA PHE A 67 -6.54 -26.02 -2.44
C PHE A 67 -6.55 -24.74 -3.29
N SER A 68 -6.25 -23.62 -2.69
CA SER A 68 -6.12 -22.33 -3.40
C SER A 68 -4.98 -22.38 -4.41
N PHE A 69 -3.88 -23.07 -4.10
CA PHE A 69 -2.77 -23.30 -5.03
C PHE A 69 -3.22 -24.06 -6.29
N TRP A 70 -3.87 -25.22 -6.13
CA TRP A 70 -4.34 -26.03 -7.27
C TRP A 70 -5.36 -25.30 -8.13
N TYR A 71 -6.27 -24.56 -7.49
CA TYR A 71 -7.23 -23.71 -8.19
C TYR A 71 -6.53 -22.65 -9.05
N ARG A 72 -5.55 -21.92 -8.49
CA ARG A 72 -4.79 -20.92 -9.23
C ARG A 72 -3.94 -21.53 -10.33
N LEU A 73 -3.34 -22.67 -10.09
CA LEU A 73 -2.61 -23.43 -11.11
C LEU A 73 -3.52 -23.80 -12.29
N TYR A 74 -4.69 -24.36 -12.00
CA TYR A 74 -5.70 -24.66 -13.02
C TYR A 74 -6.07 -23.42 -13.84
N ILE A 75 -6.33 -22.28 -13.19
CA ILE A 75 -6.65 -21.02 -13.86
C ILE A 75 -5.52 -20.60 -14.81
N LEU A 76 -4.28 -20.56 -14.33
CA LEU A 76 -3.12 -20.16 -15.16
C LEU A 76 -2.96 -21.05 -16.39
N LEU A 77 -3.04 -22.36 -16.20
CA LEU A 77 -2.92 -23.32 -17.30
C LEU A 77 -4.05 -23.16 -18.31
N ARG A 78 -5.29 -23.03 -17.85
CA ARG A 78 -6.46 -22.82 -18.70
C ARG A 78 -6.37 -21.55 -19.52
N LEU A 79 -5.98 -20.43 -18.90
CA LEU A 79 -5.79 -19.17 -19.59
C LEU A 79 -4.65 -19.21 -20.60
N ARG A 80 -3.56 -19.90 -20.28
CA ARG A 80 -2.42 -20.09 -21.17
C ARG A 80 -2.82 -20.92 -22.40
N LEU A 81 -3.56 -22.01 -22.21
CA LEU A 81 -4.05 -22.86 -23.30
C LEU A 81 -5.07 -22.11 -24.18
N ALA A 82 -5.86 -21.22 -23.60
CA ALA A 82 -6.82 -20.39 -24.32
C ALA A 82 -6.18 -19.17 -25.00
N GLY A 83 -4.84 -19.00 -24.95
CA GLY A 83 -4.14 -17.87 -25.56
C GLY A 83 -4.50 -16.50 -24.96
N LYS A 84 -4.98 -16.46 -23.71
CA LYS A 84 -5.40 -15.21 -23.07
C LYS A 84 -4.24 -14.33 -22.66
N LYS A 85 -4.42 -13.00 -22.81
CA LYS A 85 -3.45 -12.02 -22.33
C LYS A 85 -3.47 -11.97 -20.81
N ILE A 86 -2.30 -12.08 -20.19
CA ILE A 86 -2.11 -12.03 -18.73
C ILE A 86 -1.22 -10.83 -18.40
N VAL A 87 -1.71 -9.94 -17.56
CA VAL A 87 -0.97 -8.86 -16.91
C VAL A 87 -0.79 -9.26 -15.44
N TRP A 88 0.42 -9.14 -14.91
CA TRP A 88 0.70 -9.43 -13.50
C TRP A 88 1.37 -8.23 -12.84
N THR A 89 0.76 -7.71 -11.75
CA THR A 89 1.37 -6.66 -10.92
C THR A 89 2.14 -7.29 -9.76
N VAL A 90 3.41 -6.93 -9.64
CA VAL A 90 4.29 -7.33 -8.54
C VAL A 90 4.11 -6.36 -7.37
N HIS A 91 3.44 -6.81 -6.32
CA HIS A 91 3.20 -6.00 -5.11
C HIS A 91 4.26 -6.18 -4.03
N ASN A 92 4.83 -7.38 -3.90
CA ASN A 92 5.75 -7.74 -2.83
C ASN A 92 6.95 -8.54 -3.35
N ALA A 93 8.12 -8.28 -2.78
CA ALA A 93 9.32 -9.10 -3.03
C ALA A 93 9.12 -10.52 -2.47
N ILE A 94 8.69 -10.59 -1.21
CA ILE A 94 8.38 -11.84 -0.49
C ILE A 94 6.93 -11.74 0.02
N PRO A 95 6.12 -12.82 -0.06
CA PRO A 95 4.80 -12.85 0.53
C PRO A 95 4.84 -12.65 2.04
N HIS A 96 3.92 -11.83 2.58
CA HIS A 96 3.81 -11.59 4.02
C HIS A 96 3.57 -12.88 4.81
N GLY A 97 4.33 -13.11 5.88
CA GLY A 97 4.14 -14.24 6.78
C GLY A 97 4.79 -15.55 6.35
N GLY A 98 5.73 -15.50 5.42
CA GLY A 98 6.38 -16.69 4.84
C GLY A 98 5.56 -17.28 3.68
N ALA A 99 6.26 -17.78 2.66
CA ALA A 99 5.59 -18.36 1.51
C ALA A 99 5.71 -19.89 1.56
N PRO A 100 4.60 -20.64 1.52
CA PRO A 100 4.68 -22.05 1.19
C PRO A 100 5.45 -22.24 -0.12
N TRP A 101 6.27 -23.29 -0.20
CA TRP A 101 7.12 -23.59 -1.38
C TRP A 101 6.36 -23.56 -2.71
N TYR A 102 5.09 -23.94 -2.72
CA TYR A 102 4.24 -23.94 -3.90
C TYR A 102 3.91 -22.54 -4.44
N ASN A 103 4.06 -21.48 -3.65
CA ASN A 103 3.91 -20.11 -4.13
C ASN A 103 5.04 -19.73 -5.11
N GLY A 104 6.22 -20.32 -4.95
CA GLY A 104 7.31 -20.21 -5.92
C GLY A 104 6.93 -20.72 -7.30
N ILE A 105 6.16 -21.84 -7.37
CA ILE A 105 5.65 -22.39 -8.63
C ILE A 105 4.67 -21.40 -9.29
N LEU A 106 3.72 -20.85 -8.54
CA LEU A 106 2.78 -19.85 -9.09
C LEU A 106 3.51 -18.62 -9.61
N ARG A 107 4.50 -18.12 -8.86
CA ARG A 107 5.33 -16.99 -9.29
C ARG A 107 6.10 -17.31 -10.58
N PHE A 108 6.73 -18.47 -10.66
CA PHE A 108 7.43 -18.92 -11.87
C PHE A 108 6.49 -18.98 -13.08
N LEU A 109 5.29 -19.54 -12.91
CA LEU A 109 4.30 -19.61 -13.98
C LEU A 109 3.79 -18.23 -14.41
N LEU A 110 3.58 -17.30 -13.46
CA LEU A 110 3.23 -15.92 -13.77
C LEU A 110 4.34 -15.23 -14.57
N LEU A 111 5.61 -15.38 -14.18
CA LEU A 111 6.76 -14.87 -14.93
C LEU A 111 6.77 -15.41 -16.37
N ARG A 112 6.48 -16.70 -16.52
CA ARG A 112 6.53 -17.40 -17.83
C ARG A 112 5.33 -17.05 -18.72
N TYR A 113 4.12 -16.96 -18.15
CA TYR A 113 2.86 -16.84 -18.90
C TYR A 113 2.36 -15.41 -19.02
N ALA A 114 2.73 -14.49 -18.12
CA ALA A 114 2.38 -13.09 -18.27
C ALA A 114 2.93 -12.52 -19.57
N SER A 115 2.09 -11.78 -20.27
CA SER A 115 2.47 -10.96 -21.42
C SER A 115 3.16 -9.68 -20.96
N VAL A 116 2.71 -9.16 -19.80
CA VAL A 116 3.25 -7.96 -19.15
C VAL A 116 3.40 -8.21 -17.66
N ILE A 117 4.54 -7.82 -17.10
CA ILE A 117 4.84 -7.80 -15.68
C ILE A 117 4.92 -6.33 -15.27
N HIS A 118 3.91 -5.87 -14.55
CA HIS A 118 3.84 -4.50 -14.07
C HIS A 118 4.56 -4.37 -12.72
N ILE A 119 5.41 -3.35 -12.60
CA ILE A 119 6.06 -2.91 -11.36
C ILE A 119 5.76 -1.43 -11.12
N MET A 120 5.76 -1.00 -9.85
CA MET A 120 5.34 0.34 -9.45
C MET A 120 6.49 1.25 -9.00
N SER A 121 7.74 0.73 -8.96
CA SER A 121 8.92 1.48 -8.54
C SER A 121 10.16 1.01 -9.30
N GLU A 122 11.12 1.90 -9.55
CA GLU A 122 12.41 1.54 -10.18
C GLU A 122 13.19 0.53 -9.31
N GLY A 123 13.16 0.69 -7.98
CA GLY A 123 13.78 -0.28 -7.09
C GLY A 123 13.25 -1.70 -7.26
N SER A 124 12.02 -1.88 -7.74
CA SER A 124 11.46 -3.21 -8.04
C SER A 124 12.11 -3.89 -9.24
N ARG A 125 12.81 -3.17 -10.14
CA ARG A 125 13.56 -3.79 -11.27
C ARG A 125 14.69 -4.69 -10.79
N GLY A 126 15.29 -4.36 -9.64
CA GLY A 126 16.37 -5.14 -9.04
C GLY A 126 15.97 -6.49 -8.45
N LEU A 127 14.69 -6.83 -8.44
CA LEU A 127 14.20 -8.10 -7.89
C LEU A 127 14.80 -9.30 -8.64
N GLN A 128 15.47 -10.18 -7.90
CA GLN A 128 16.22 -11.30 -8.44
C GLN A 128 15.36 -12.21 -9.35
N PHE A 129 14.09 -12.42 -9.02
CA PHE A 129 13.18 -13.27 -9.79
C PHE A 129 12.73 -12.64 -11.13
N LEU A 130 12.95 -11.34 -11.35
CA LEU A 130 12.66 -10.69 -12.63
C LEU A 130 13.78 -10.85 -13.65
N LYS A 131 14.95 -11.34 -13.23
CA LYS A 131 16.08 -11.58 -14.15
C LYS A 131 15.69 -12.56 -15.25
N GLY A 132 15.96 -12.17 -16.50
CA GLY A 132 15.58 -12.91 -17.70
C GLY A 132 14.16 -12.67 -18.21
N PHE A 133 13.41 -11.79 -17.53
CA PHE A 133 12.06 -11.38 -17.92
C PHE A 133 11.92 -9.86 -18.15
N GLU A 134 13.02 -9.14 -18.22
CA GLU A 134 13.08 -7.66 -18.31
C GLU A 134 12.28 -7.12 -19.50
N SER A 135 12.26 -7.85 -20.61
CA SER A 135 11.51 -7.46 -21.82
C SER A 135 10.00 -7.36 -21.59
N LYS A 136 9.47 -8.09 -20.60
CA LYS A 136 8.06 -8.06 -20.20
C LYS A 136 7.76 -7.02 -19.13
N VAL A 137 8.79 -6.51 -18.43
CA VAL A 137 8.61 -5.57 -17.31
C VAL A 137 8.20 -4.20 -17.84
N ARG A 138 7.14 -3.65 -17.24
CA ARG A 138 6.69 -2.28 -17.45
C ARG A 138 6.56 -1.59 -16.10
N LEU A 139 7.22 -0.44 -15.99
CA LEU A 139 7.10 0.44 -14.86
C LEU A 139 6.00 1.44 -15.13
N ILE A 140 4.97 1.44 -14.30
CA ILE A 140 3.98 2.51 -14.22
C ILE A 140 3.82 2.79 -12.72
N PRO A 141 4.03 4.01 -12.25
CA PRO A 141 3.86 4.34 -10.84
C PRO A 141 2.45 4.01 -10.34
N HIS A 142 2.35 3.75 -9.05
CA HIS A 142 1.04 3.65 -8.41
C HIS A 142 0.34 5.02 -8.51
N GLY A 143 -0.89 5.03 -8.99
CA GLY A 143 -1.67 6.26 -9.09
C GLY A 143 -2.04 6.86 -7.72
N ASP A 144 -2.69 8.00 -7.77
CA ASP A 144 -3.13 8.77 -6.61
C ASP A 144 -4.36 8.18 -5.90
N TYR A 145 -4.70 8.80 -4.76
CA TYR A 145 -5.92 8.55 -4.00
C TYR A 145 -6.85 9.77 -3.98
N PHE A 146 -6.69 10.71 -4.94
CA PHE A 146 -7.62 11.82 -5.09
C PHE A 146 -9.02 11.27 -5.31
N ASP A 147 -10.01 11.86 -4.69
CA ASP A 147 -11.42 11.46 -4.80
C ASP A 147 -11.71 9.98 -4.44
N SER A 148 -10.76 9.29 -3.80
CA SER A 148 -10.98 7.90 -3.38
C SER A 148 -11.81 7.79 -2.10
N TYR A 149 -11.78 8.83 -1.27
CA TYR A 149 -12.49 8.88 -0.01
C TYR A 149 -13.30 10.17 0.10
N PRO A 150 -14.55 10.09 0.59
CA PRO A 150 -15.38 11.28 0.75
C PRO A 150 -14.81 12.22 1.82
N GLU A 151 -15.14 13.49 1.69
CA GLU A 151 -14.84 14.48 2.72
C GLU A 151 -15.62 14.16 3.99
N SER A 152 -14.98 14.37 5.15
CA SER A 152 -15.55 14.11 6.47
C SER A 152 -15.53 15.37 7.34
N ALA A 153 -16.62 15.66 8.00
CA ALA A 153 -16.70 16.75 8.99
C ALA A 153 -16.24 16.34 10.39
N LEU A 154 -15.77 15.09 10.58
CA LEU A 154 -15.33 14.60 11.88
C LEU A 154 -14.13 15.40 12.40
N ASP A 155 -14.23 15.87 13.64
CA ASP A 155 -13.08 16.40 14.38
C ASP A 155 -12.38 15.24 15.11
N VAL A 156 -11.29 14.77 14.52
CA VAL A 156 -10.49 13.66 15.07
C VAL A 156 -9.77 14.08 16.36
N ARG A 157 -9.35 15.35 16.48
CA ARG A 157 -8.69 15.83 17.71
C ARG A 157 -9.67 15.85 18.88
N GLN A 158 -10.88 16.35 18.66
CA GLN A 158 -11.94 16.32 19.66
C GLN A 158 -12.34 14.87 20.02
N LYS A 159 -12.51 14.00 19.01
CA LYS A 159 -12.87 12.58 19.21
C LYS A 159 -11.93 11.84 20.15
N PHE A 160 -10.63 12.14 20.09
CA PHE A 160 -9.59 11.46 20.86
C PHE A 160 -9.00 12.31 21.99
N GLY A 161 -9.52 13.50 22.26
CA GLY A 161 -9.03 14.40 23.32
C GLY A 161 -7.59 14.88 23.06
N ILE A 162 -7.21 15.07 21.79
CA ILE A 162 -5.86 15.50 21.39
C ILE A 162 -5.78 17.02 21.47
N ASP A 163 -4.75 17.50 22.15
CA ASP A 163 -4.45 18.93 22.24
C ASP A 163 -4.34 19.55 20.83
N PRO A 164 -5.08 20.64 20.53
CA PRO A 164 -5.02 21.32 19.24
C PRO A 164 -3.63 21.76 18.81
N ASP A 165 -2.79 22.17 19.76
CA ASP A 165 -1.45 22.69 19.50
C ASP A 165 -0.37 21.59 19.44
N SER A 166 -0.68 20.38 19.89
CA SER A 166 0.27 19.25 19.86
C SER A 166 0.40 18.68 18.44
N PRO A 167 1.62 18.47 17.91
CA PRO A 167 1.80 17.70 16.69
C PRO A 167 1.14 16.33 16.79
N LEU A 168 0.33 15.95 15.79
CA LEU A 168 -0.31 14.65 15.71
C LEU A 168 0.41 13.76 14.70
N VAL A 169 1.05 12.72 15.20
CA VAL A 169 1.65 11.67 14.37
C VAL A 169 0.65 10.53 14.18
N LEU A 170 0.35 10.19 12.93
CA LEU A 170 -0.64 9.18 12.61
C LEU A 170 0.01 7.91 12.03
N PHE A 171 -0.24 6.77 12.68
CA PHE A 171 -0.10 5.47 12.04
C PHE A 171 -1.49 5.02 11.54
N LEU A 172 -1.61 4.75 10.24
CA LEU A 172 -2.86 4.36 9.60
C LEU A 172 -2.68 3.10 8.76
N GLY A 173 -3.58 2.13 8.91
CA GLY A 173 -3.62 0.91 8.08
C GLY A 173 -3.56 -0.38 8.89
N ALA A 174 -3.64 -1.52 8.20
CA ALA A 174 -3.65 -2.82 8.88
C ALA A 174 -2.46 -2.99 9.84
N ILE A 175 -2.75 -3.28 11.10
CA ILE A 175 -1.77 -3.49 12.17
C ILE A 175 -1.27 -4.93 12.08
N ARG A 176 0.03 -5.08 11.76
CA ARG A 176 0.70 -6.38 11.56
C ARG A 176 2.13 -6.33 12.13
N PRO A 177 2.72 -7.48 12.53
CA PRO A 177 4.06 -7.53 13.11
C PRO A 177 5.13 -6.80 12.29
N TYR A 178 5.18 -7.01 10.97
CA TYR A 178 6.17 -6.38 10.09
C TYR A 178 6.08 -4.85 10.01
N LYS A 179 5.05 -4.26 10.62
CA LYS A 179 4.89 -2.80 10.70
C LYS A 179 5.53 -2.20 11.95
N ASN A 180 6.14 -3.03 12.79
CA ASN A 180 7.01 -2.65 13.90
C ASN A 180 6.41 -1.61 14.86
N LEU A 181 5.13 -1.79 15.22
CA LEU A 181 4.46 -0.85 16.13
C LEU A 181 5.02 -0.87 17.54
N GLU A 182 5.51 -2.02 18.02
CA GLU A 182 6.23 -2.11 19.31
C GLU A 182 7.46 -1.21 19.31
N LEU A 183 8.23 -1.28 18.21
CA LEU A 183 9.40 -0.42 18.02
C LEU A 183 9.00 1.06 18.01
N LEU A 184 7.92 1.40 17.30
CA LEU A 184 7.42 2.76 17.22
C LEU A 184 7.04 3.30 18.60
N VAL A 185 6.22 2.58 19.37
CA VAL A 185 5.71 3.07 20.66
C VAL A 185 6.82 3.17 21.71
N GLN A 186 7.83 2.28 21.67
CA GLN A 186 8.97 2.30 22.56
C GLN A 186 9.93 3.49 22.30
N ASN A 187 10.00 3.97 21.06
CA ASN A 187 10.91 5.02 20.64
C ASN A 187 10.21 6.33 20.27
N PHE A 188 8.91 6.44 20.62
CA PHE A 188 8.13 7.64 20.28
C PHE A 188 8.48 8.83 21.20
N PRO A 189 8.78 10.01 20.65
CA PRO A 189 9.13 11.21 21.44
C PRO A 189 7.87 11.87 22.03
N ALA A 190 7.24 11.23 23.01
CA ALA A 190 5.94 11.59 23.58
C ALA A 190 5.91 12.99 24.25
N HIS A 191 7.07 13.53 24.64
CA HIS A 191 7.19 14.87 25.19
C HIS A 191 6.96 15.99 24.15
N ARG A 192 6.96 15.65 22.85
CA ARG A 192 6.82 16.62 21.74
C ARG A 192 5.55 16.43 20.91
N ALA A 193 4.91 15.26 20.97
CA ALA A 193 3.81 14.95 20.06
C ALA A 193 2.86 13.91 20.66
N THR A 194 1.69 13.77 20.03
CA THR A 194 0.74 12.69 20.29
C THR A 194 0.78 11.69 19.13
N LEU A 195 0.83 10.38 19.44
CA LEU A 195 0.75 9.29 18.46
C LEU A 195 -0.65 8.71 18.46
N LEU A 196 -1.30 8.70 17.29
CA LEU A 196 -2.57 8.01 17.08
C LEU A 196 -2.34 6.79 16.18
N ILE A 197 -2.67 5.60 16.68
CA ILE A 197 -2.53 4.33 15.96
C ILE A 197 -3.92 3.80 15.62
N CYS A 198 -4.25 3.75 14.32
CA CYS A 198 -5.53 3.29 13.81
C CYS A 198 -5.36 2.18 12.78
N GLY A 199 -6.17 1.13 12.87
CA GLY A 199 -6.21 0.07 11.87
C GLY A 199 -6.67 -1.29 12.42
N GLY A 200 -7.14 -2.14 11.52
CA GLY A 200 -7.52 -3.51 11.88
C GLY A 200 -6.30 -4.37 12.21
N VAL A 201 -6.33 -5.08 13.31
CA VAL A 201 -5.22 -5.94 13.79
C VAL A 201 -5.28 -7.32 13.15
N ARG A 202 -4.14 -7.82 12.66
CA ARG A 202 -3.99 -9.18 12.13
C ARG A 202 -2.55 -9.70 12.35
N PRO A 203 -2.35 -10.94 12.84
CA PRO A 203 -3.36 -11.89 13.32
C PRO A 203 -4.00 -11.45 14.64
N ALA A 204 -5.08 -12.11 15.06
CA ALA A 204 -5.85 -11.69 16.26
C ALA A 204 -5.00 -11.65 17.54
N GLY A 205 -4.10 -12.61 17.77
CA GLY A 205 -3.24 -12.64 18.95
C GLY A 205 -2.26 -11.47 19.08
N TYR A 206 -1.93 -10.81 17.97
CA TYR A 206 -1.03 -9.65 17.96
C TYR A 206 -1.61 -8.42 18.69
N LEU A 207 -2.94 -8.33 18.77
CA LEU A 207 -3.61 -7.27 19.53
C LEU A 207 -3.19 -7.29 21.02
N GLU A 208 -3.23 -8.47 21.63
CA GLU A 208 -2.91 -8.63 23.05
C GLU A 208 -1.43 -8.35 23.33
N GLU A 209 -0.54 -8.78 22.42
CA GLU A 209 0.90 -8.51 22.52
C GLU A 209 1.17 -7.01 22.50
N LEU A 210 0.59 -6.29 21.54
CA LEU A 210 0.75 -4.86 21.39
C LEU A 210 0.16 -4.08 22.58
N GLN A 211 -1.03 -4.48 23.06
CA GLN A 211 -1.64 -3.89 24.26
C GLN A 211 -0.78 -4.09 25.52
N LYS A 212 -0.21 -5.30 25.70
CA LYS A 212 0.74 -5.56 26.80
C LYS A 212 2.01 -4.72 26.69
N GLY A 213 2.52 -4.51 25.47
CA GLY A 213 3.65 -3.64 25.20
C GLY A 213 3.36 -2.19 25.60
N ILE A 214 2.24 -1.64 25.13
CA ILE A 214 1.80 -0.27 25.45
C ILE A 214 1.55 -0.10 26.97
N ALA A 215 0.96 -1.10 27.63
CA ALA A 215 0.70 -1.05 29.07
C ALA A 215 1.98 -0.92 29.93
N LYS A 216 3.12 -1.38 29.41
CA LYS A 216 4.44 -1.32 30.11
C LYS A 216 5.23 -0.03 29.84
N LEU A 217 4.73 0.83 28.96
CA LEU A 217 5.38 2.13 28.70
C LEU A 217 5.38 3.00 29.96
N ASP A 218 6.34 3.92 30.02
CA ASP A 218 6.31 5.00 31.01
C ASP A 218 4.97 5.74 30.95
N PRO A 219 4.34 6.08 32.09
CA PRO A 219 3.06 6.78 32.10
C PRO A 219 3.03 8.04 31.21
N ALA A 220 4.11 8.84 31.21
CA ALA A 220 4.20 10.03 30.39
C ALA A 220 4.20 9.75 28.89
N VAL A 221 4.76 8.60 28.46
CA VAL A 221 4.69 8.13 27.06
C VAL A 221 3.33 7.56 26.75
N LYS A 222 2.79 6.74 27.66
CA LYS A 222 1.50 6.06 27.49
C LYS A 222 0.35 7.05 27.28
N ASP A 223 0.33 8.16 28.02
CA ASP A 223 -0.70 9.22 27.90
C ASP A 223 -0.70 9.92 26.55
N LYS A 224 0.39 9.83 25.79
CA LYS A 224 0.57 10.40 24.46
C LYS A 224 0.44 9.37 23.33
N VAL A 225 0.22 8.09 23.64
CA VAL A 225 0.01 7.01 22.66
C VAL A 225 -1.46 6.57 22.68
N ILE A 226 -2.21 7.02 21.72
CA ILE A 226 -3.63 6.68 21.56
C ILE A 226 -3.71 5.46 20.64
N PHE A 227 -4.07 4.31 21.21
CA PHE A 227 -4.24 3.08 20.47
C PHE A 227 -5.73 2.82 20.22
N ALA A 228 -6.17 3.05 18.96
CA ALA A 228 -7.55 2.91 18.50
C ALA A 228 -7.64 1.76 17.46
N PRO A 229 -7.54 0.48 17.89
CA PRO A 229 -7.60 -0.64 16.97
C PRO A 229 -8.99 -0.76 16.36
N GLY A 230 -9.04 -0.93 15.04
CA GLY A 230 -10.26 -1.07 14.27
C GLY A 230 -10.11 -0.48 12.87
N PHE A 231 -10.98 -0.87 11.98
CA PHE A 231 -11.03 -0.30 10.63
C PHE A 231 -11.54 1.15 10.72
N VAL A 232 -10.80 2.07 10.13
CA VAL A 232 -11.28 3.45 9.94
C VAL A 232 -12.23 3.45 8.75
N PRO A 233 -13.51 3.82 8.94
CA PRO A 233 -14.47 3.88 7.83
C PRO A 233 -14.01 4.84 6.73
N ASP A 234 -14.28 4.48 5.48
CA ASP A 234 -13.88 5.28 4.32
C ASP A 234 -14.43 6.72 4.37
N ASN A 235 -15.61 6.91 4.94
CA ASN A 235 -16.22 8.23 5.14
C ASN A 235 -15.65 9.06 6.32
N GLU A 236 -14.75 8.50 7.10
CA GLU A 236 -14.02 9.19 8.17
C GLU A 236 -12.54 9.43 7.81
N LEU A 237 -11.99 8.67 6.89
CA LEU A 237 -10.55 8.56 6.64
C LEU A 237 -9.91 9.90 6.26
N SER A 238 -10.59 10.73 5.48
CA SER A 238 -10.10 12.07 5.10
C SER A 238 -9.87 12.97 6.33
N ALA A 239 -10.71 12.85 7.37
CA ALA A 239 -10.56 13.61 8.62
C ALA A 239 -9.29 13.21 9.39
N TYR A 240 -8.98 11.91 9.48
CA TYR A 240 -7.75 11.44 10.13
C TYR A 240 -6.50 11.96 9.42
N LEU A 241 -6.49 11.92 8.08
CA LEU A 241 -5.38 12.45 7.30
C LEU A 241 -5.23 13.96 7.46
N ARG A 242 -6.32 14.72 7.47
CA ARG A 242 -6.26 16.17 7.69
C ARG A 242 -5.75 16.53 9.08
N ALA A 243 -6.23 15.83 10.12
CA ALA A 243 -5.85 16.10 11.51
C ALA A 243 -4.36 15.83 11.79
N ALA A 244 -3.74 14.89 11.04
CA ALA A 244 -2.34 14.53 11.22
C ALA A 244 -1.39 15.65 10.77
N SER A 245 -0.32 15.87 11.54
CA SER A 245 0.82 16.68 11.12
C SER A 245 1.64 15.92 10.06
N PHE A 246 1.92 14.67 10.32
CA PHE A 246 2.55 13.73 9.38
C PHE A 246 2.20 12.28 9.73
N LEU A 247 2.52 11.35 8.84
CA LEU A 247 2.31 9.93 9.08
C LEU A 247 3.63 9.22 9.41
N VAL A 248 3.52 8.06 10.06
CA VAL A 248 4.66 7.18 10.32
C VAL A 248 4.36 5.77 9.83
N ALA A 249 5.34 5.15 9.15
CA ALA A 249 5.22 3.83 8.55
C ALA A 249 6.53 3.04 8.72
N PRO A 250 6.85 2.53 9.93
CA PRO A 250 8.14 1.94 10.27
C PRO A 250 8.26 0.48 9.80
N TYR A 251 8.02 0.24 8.52
CA TYR A 251 7.90 -1.09 7.93
C TYR A 251 9.23 -1.83 7.81
N SER A 252 9.18 -3.17 7.85
CA SER A 252 10.35 -4.00 7.52
C SER A 252 10.59 -4.02 6.00
N TYR A 253 11.87 -4.02 5.59
CA TYR A 253 12.27 -4.09 4.17
C TYR A 253 11.74 -5.34 3.46
N ASP A 254 11.71 -6.48 4.15
CA ASP A 254 11.34 -7.77 3.54
C ASP A 254 9.90 -7.83 3.05
N SER A 255 9.05 -6.93 3.53
CA SER A 255 7.60 -7.05 3.34
C SER A 255 6.95 -5.98 2.48
N ALA A 256 7.66 -4.90 2.15
CA ALA A 256 7.05 -3.79 1.41
C ALA A 256 7.95 -3.28 0.27
N LEU A 257 7.54 -3.51 -0.98
CA LEU A 257 8.11 -2.81 -2.14
C LEU A 257 7.49 -1.42 -2.30
N ASN A 258 6.18 -1.34 -2.10
CA ASN A 258 5.38 -0.13 -2.24
C ASN A 258 4.37 -0.06 -1.10
N SER A 259 4.15 1.13 -0.57
CA SER A 259 3.20 1.34 0.52
C SER A 259 2.03 2.21 0.07
N GLY A 260 0.84 1.62 -0.01
CA GLY A 260 -0.38 2.37 -0.27
C GLY A 260 -0.64 3.48 0.78
N THR A 261 -0.22 3.27 2.03
CA THR A 261 -0.32 4.29 3.10
C THR A 261 0.57 5.51 2.83
N VAL A 262 1.79 5.30 2.32
CA VAL A 262 2.69 6.42 1.94
C VAL A 262 2.07 7.23 0.80
N LEU A 263 1.60 6.57 -0.24
CA LEU A 263 0.97 7.23 -1.39
C LEU A 263 -0.35 7.92 -1.03
N LEU A 264 -1.13 7.30 -0.14
CA LEU A 264 -2.34 7.91 0.41
C LEU A 264 -2.01 9.18 1.17
N ALA A 265 -1.01 9.15 2.06
CA ALA A 265 -0.55 10.33 2.78
C ALA A 265 -0.12 11.45 1.80
N CYS A 266 0.71 11.12 0.82
CA CYS A 266 1.16 12.05 -0.21
C CYS A 266 -0.02 12.65 -1.01
N SER A 267 -1.06 11.86 -1.31
CA SER A 267 -2.27 12.34 -2.00
C SER A 267 -3.06 13.34 -1.17
N TYR A 268 -2.91 13.32 0.15
CA TYR A 268 -3.51 14.30 1.08
C TYR A 268 -2.53 15.42 1.50
N GLY A 269 -1.42 15.59 0.80
CA GLY A 269 -0.43 16.61 1.12
C GLY A 269 0.26 16.39 2.47
N LYS A 270 0.43 15.12 2.87
CA LYS A 270 1.13 14.76 4.11
C LYS A 270 2.45 14.07 3.80
N THR A 271 3.48 14.45 4.54
CA THR A 271 4.76 13.71 4.53
C THR A 271 4.69 12.47 5.41
N VAL A 272 5.63 11.56 5.23
CA VAL A 272 5.69 10.31 5.99
C VAL A 272 7.11 10.07 6.49
N VAL A 273 7.24 9.63 7.74
CA VAL A 273 8.47 9.02 8.28
C VAL A 273 8.43 7.53 7.97
N CYS A 274 9.36 7.03 7.17
CA CYS A 274 9.40 5.61 6.78
C CYS A 274 10.82 5.17 6.39
N PRO A 275 11.12 3.86 6.43
CA PRO A 275 12.34 3.35 5.81
C PRO A 275 12.38 3.64 4.32
N ASP A 276 13.59 3.65 3.75
CA ASP A 276 13.85 3.86 2.33
C ASP A 276 13.51 2.60 1.49
N ILE A 277 12.31 2.06 1.67
CA ILE A 277 11.76 0.99 0.81
C ILE A 277 11.66 1.47 -0.64
N ALA A 278 11.67 0.54 -1.61
CA ALA A 278 11.82 0.85 -3.03
C ALA A 278 10.94 2.01 -3.53
N GLY A 279 9.63 1.95 -3.26
CA GLY A 279 8.70 3.02 -3.67
C GLY A 279 8.94 4.35 -2.93
N ALA A 280 9.32 4.32 -1.64
CA ALA A 280 9.64 5.52 -0.88
C ALA A 280 10.94 6.17 -1.37
N GLN A 281 11.94 5.37 -1.78
CA GLN A 281 13.17 5.90 -2.39
C GLN A 281 12.87 6.68 -3.68
N ASP A 282 12.01 6.14 -4.54
CA ASP A 282 11.64 6.80 -5.80
C ASP A 282 10.93 8.14 -5.54
N ILE A 283 9.98 8.16 -4.60
CA ILE A 283 9.28 9.37 -4.18
C ILE A 283 10.28 10.40 -3.61
N GLN A 284 11.16 9.97 -2.70
CA GLN A 284 12.11 10.86 -2.06
C GLN A 284 13.13 11.44 -3.05
N LYS A 285 13.61 10.64 -4.00
CA LYS A 285 14.53 11.11 -5.05
C LYS A 285 13.90 12.13 -5.99
N GLN A 286 12.61 11.94 -6.31
CA GLN A 286 11.92 12.80 -7.27
C GLN A 286 11.37 14.09 -6.65
N ALA A 287 10.94 14.05 -5.40
CA ALA A 287 10.19 15.16 -4.80
C ALA A 287 10.75 15.67 -3.46
N ASP A 288 11.70 15.00 -2.85
CA ASP A 288 12.21 15.34 -1.50
C ASP A 288 11.09 15.66 -0.50
N CYS A 289 10.09 14.79 -0.44
CA CYS A 289 8.87 15.05 0.32
C CYS A 289 8.65 14.12 1.51
N LEU A 290 9.55 13.15 1.74
CA LEU A 290 9.48 12.20 2.86
C LEU A 290 10.60 12.44 3.87
N TYR A 291 10.49 11.84 5.05
CA TYR A 291 11.56 11.65 6.00
C TYR A 291 11.97 10.18 5.97
N THR A 292 12.83 9.83 5.02
CA THR A 292 13.30 8.45 4.87
C THR A 292 14.53 8.18 5.72
N TYR A 293 14.65 6.94 6.20
CA TYR A 293 15.81 6.46 6.94
C TYR A 293 16.21 5.06 6.49
N HIS A 294 17.48 4.72 6.67
CA HIS A 294 18.03 3.41 6.35
C HIS A 294 18.42 2.67 7.63
N TYR A 295 18.30 1.35 7.65
CA TYR A 295 18.77 0.50 8.73
C TYR A 295 19.16 -0.89 8.21
N ALA A 296 20.10 -1.56 8.85
CA ALA A 296 20.52 -2.92 8.51
C ALA A 296 20.15 -3.94 9.61
N THR A 297 20.07 -3.50 10.87
CA THR A 297 19.70 -4.35 12.01
C THR A 297 18.47 -3.82 12.76
N ALA A 298 17.88 -4.64 13.63
CA ALA A 298 16.75 -4.23 14.45
C ALA A 298 17.11 -3.09 15.42
N GLU A 299 18.32 -3.11 15.95
CA GLU A 299 18.84 -2.05 16.82
C GLU A 299 19.00 -0.74 16.07
N GLU A 300 19.58 -0.79 14.89
CA GLU A 300 19.68 0.39 14.00
C GLU A 300 18.31 0.92 13.62
N HIS A 301 17.34 0.04 13.37
CA HIS A 301 15.96 0.44 13.07
C HIS A 301 15.38 1.34 14.17
N ALA A 302 15.56 0.98 15.45
CA ALA A 302 15.08 1.78 16.58
C ALA A 302 15.73 3.17 16.59
N VAL A 303 17.04 3.22 16.42
CA VAL A 303 17.82 4.47 16.46
C VAL A 303 17.46 5.39 15.29
N GLU A 304 17.41 4.85 14.08
CA GLU A 304 17.16 5.64 12.88
C GLU A 304 15.68 6.09 12.79
N LEU A 305 14.74 5.28 13.25
CA LEU A 305 13.33 5.68 13.40
C LEU A 305 13.21 6.86 14.37
N ALA A 306 13.87 6.79 15.56
CA ALA A 306 13.84 7.88 16.54
C ALA A 306 14.42 9.18 15.97
N LYS A 307 15.56 9.12 15.26
CA LYS A 307 16.17 10.29 14.60
C LYS A 307 15.23 10.88 13.53
N ALA A 308 14.61 10.03 12.72
CA ALA A 308 13.71 10.48 11.66
C ALA A 308 12.43 11.12 12.22
N LEU A 309 11.87 10.58 13.30
CA LEU A 309 10.75 11.18 14.04
C LEU A 309 11.14 12.55 14.61
N GLN A 310 12.32 12.65 15.24
CA GLN A 310 12.83 13.89 15.78
C GLN A 310 12.94 14.96 14.68
N LYS A 311 13.57 14.61 13.53
CA LYS A 311 13.70 15.50 12.38
C LYS A 311 12.35 15.96 11.83
N ALA A 312 11.34 15.06 11.79
CA ALA A 312 10.01 15.43 11.34
C ALA A 312 9.31 16.40 12.32
N LEU A 313 9.53 16.24 13.62
CA LEU A 313 9.02 17.15 14.64
C LEU A 313 9.71 18.52 14.59
N ASP A 314 11.01 18.57 14.34
CA ASP A 314 11.73 19.83 14.08
C ASP A 314 11.15 20.50 12.81
N GLY A 315 10.75 19.71 11.82
CA GLY A 315 10.05 20.16 10.64
C GLY A 315 8.66 20.74 10.92
N CYS A 316 7.95 20.27 11.95
CA CYS A 316 6.69 20.89 12.40
C CYS A 316 6.94 22.29 12.96
N GLU A 317 7.98 22.49 13.74
CA GLU A 317 8.32 23.77 14.35
C GLU A 317 8.85 24.79 13.32
N SER A 318 9.65 24.35 12.36
CA SER A 318 10.22 25.19 11.29
C SER A 318 9.27 25.47 10.12
N GLY A 319 8.16 24.76 10.03
CA GLY A 319 7.24 24.82 8.87
C GLY A 319 7.68 23.95 7.68
N GLU A 320 8.81 23.24 7.76
CA GLU A 320 9.28 22.33 6.67
C GLU A 320 8.26 21.23 6.37
N ILE A 321 7.51 20.78 7.39
CA ILE A 321 6.49 19.74 7.25
C ILE A 321 5.42 20.13 6.21
N LEU A 322 5.02 21.39 6.14
CA LEU A 322 4.05 21.88 5.16
C LEU A 322 4.65 21.91 3.76
N ALA A 323 5.88 22.38 3.62
CA ALA A 323 6.57 22.41 2.33
C ALA A 323 6.78 20.99 1.79
N LYS A 324 7.10 20.02 2.64
CA LYS A 324 7.17 18.58 2.24
C LYS A 324 5.80 18.06 1.83
N GLY A 325 4.74 18.42 2.52
CA GLY A 325 3.37 18.08 2.16
C GLY A 325 2.97 18.62 0.77
N GLU A 326 3.31 19.85 0.46
CA GLU A 326 3.07 20.44 -0.87
C GLU A 326 3.86 19.72 -1.97
N ARG A 327 5.13 19.38 -1.73
CA ARG A 327 5.93 18.60 -2.68
C ARG A 327 5.35 17.19 -2.86
N ALA A 328 4.87 16.55 -1.79
CA ALA A 328 4.20 15.25 -1.85
C ALA A 328 2.95 15.30 -2.73
N LEU A 329 2.12 16.34 -2.55
CA LEU A 329 0.94 16.56 -3.38
C LEU A 329 1.30 16.81 -4.85
N GLY A 330 2.36 17.60 -5.10
CA GLY A 330 2.90 17.85 -6.43
C GLY A 330 3.37 16.55 -7.12
N TYR A 331 4.08 15.69 -6.39
CA TYR A 331 4.49 14.38 -6.87
C TYR A 331 3.28 13.50 -7.25
N MET A 332 2.25 13.46 -6.40
CA MET A 332 1.06 12.65 -6.69
C MET A 332 0.27 13.16 -7.89
N ARG A 333 0.23 14.48 -8.13
CA ARG A 333 -0.39 15.05 -9.35
C ARG A 333 0.35 14.63 -10.61
N GLN A 334 1.69 14.61 -10.58
CA GLN A 334 2.51 14.18 -11.70
C GLN A 334 2.44 12.67 -11.96
N ASN A 335 2.18 11.89 -10.91
CA ASN A 335 2.06 10.44 -10.96
C ASN A 335 0.60 9.96 -10.74
N SER A 336 -0.38 10.79 -11.09
CA SER A 336 -1.79 10.43 -10.97
C SER A 336 -2.20 9.34 -11.97
N TRP A 337 -3.33 8.68 -11.72
CA TRP A 337 -3.93 7.73 -12.67
C TRP A 337 -4.11 8.33 -14.05
N GLN A 338 -4.51 9.61 -14.11
CA GLN A 338 -4.73 10.31 -15.36
C GLN A 338 -3.42 10.64 -16.08
N ALA A 339 -2.37 11.02 -15.33
CA ALA A 339 -1.05 11.34 -15.91
C ALA A 339 -0.44 10.15 -16.67
N HIS A 340 -0.64 8.93 -16.16
CA HIS A 340 -0.14 7.68 -16.76
C HIS A 340 -1.21 6.89 -17.50
N SER A 341 -2.34 7.52 -17.87
CA SER A 341 -3.47 6.82 -18.48
C SER A 341 -3.13 6.08 -19.76
N LEU A 342 -2.34 6.68 -20.65
CA LEU A 342 -1.95 6.06 -21.93
C LEU A 342 -1.09 4.81 -21.72
N GLU A 343 -0.19 4.82 -20.74
CA GLU A 343 0.64 3.67 -20.38
C GLU A 343 -0.22 2.54 -19.83
N TRP A 344 -1.17 2.87 -18.94
CA TRP A 344 -2.14 1.90 -18.44
C TRP A 344 -2.99 1.30 -19.57
N TYR A 345 -3.53 2.11 -20.47
CA TYR A 345 -4.30 1.60 -21.62
C TYR A 345 -3.45 0.68 -22.50
N GLY A 346 -2.16 1.00 -22.68
CA GLY A 346 -1.20 0.19 -23.43
C GLY A 346 -0.98 -1.20 -22.83
N LEU A 347 -1.14 -1.39 -21.52
CA LEU A 347 -1.03 -2.72 -20.90
C LEU A 347 -2.14 -3.67 -21.36
N TYR A 348 -3.31 -3.16 -21.73
CA TYR A 348 -4.50 -3.97 -22.01
C TYR A 348 -4.87 -4.06 -23.51
N ARG A 349 -4.29 -3.22 -24.34
CA ARG A 349 -4.39 -3.26 -25.82
C ARG A 349 -3.38 -4.19 -26.52
#